data_360d6f18090f3aeac1a3a6eaaf6c5a77
#
_entry.id   360d6f18090f3aeac1a3a6eaaf6c5a77
#
_cell.length_a   1.000
_cell.length_b   1.000
_cell.length_c   1.000
_cell.angle_alpha   90.00
_cell.angle_beta   90.00
_cell.angle_gamma   90.00
#
_symmetry.space_group_name_H-M   'P 1'
#
loop_
_entity.id
_entity.type
_entity.pdbx_description
1 polymer ?
#
loop_
_entity_poly.entity_id
_entity_poly.type
_entity_poly.pdbx_seq_one_letter_code
_entity_poly.pdbx_strand_id
1 'polypeptide(L)'
;MDSSTERIIEYLSDEFEVPINAIRFNYYKENGREYIARTWLKDPYETEENEEGDAREPWNGHDFYANFGENEYRKWEDGQKYGFITGGHGEWYHRTMGKAEEGKRIFVNCPGKGYIGVGIVTQEKTPAPEFMVEIEGKEEEVPITKAPLEGDLSRDAEDPDLREYLIGVDWIETRDIDNAFWEKGLYANQNTVTRLRDQQTLDRLYEVFGVSPPK
;
A
#
# COMPACT_ATOMS: atom_id res chain seq x y z
N MET A 1 -14.07 25.25 -2.95
CA MET A 1 -13.30 25.75 -1.80
C MET A 1 -12.93 27.18 -2.17
N ASP A 2 -13.01 28.13 -1.25
CA ASP A 2 -12.59 29.49 -1.54
C ASP A 2 -11.05 29.63 -1.42
N SER A 3 -10.51 30.70 -2.00
CA SER A 3 -9.05 30.95 -2.02
C SER A 3 -8.48 31.20 -0.61
N SER A 4 -9.31 31.54 0.37
CA SER A 4 -8.89 31.76 1.76
C SER A 4 -8.66 30.42 2.47
N THR A 5 -9.55 29.45 2.26
CA THR A 5 -9.40 28.09 2.80
C THR A 5 -8.17 27.39 2.22
N GLU A 6 -7.90 27.54 0.92
CA GLU A 6 -6.70 27.01 0.28
C GLU A 6 -5.42 27.57 0.92
N ARG A 7 -5.33 28.88 1.07
CA ARG A 7 -4.18 29.54 1.71
C ARG A 7 -3.97 29.12 3.16
N ILE A 8 -5.04 28.90 3.92
CA ILE A 8 -4.92 28.43 5.31
C ILE A 8 -4.34 27.02 5.35
N ILE A 9 -4.81 26.12 4.49
CA ILE A 9 -4.31 24.74 4.42
C ILE A 9 -2.85 24.72 3.99
N GLU A 10 -2.50 25.47 2.92
CA GLU A 10 -1.10 25.61 2.48
C GLU A 10 -0.21 26.19 3.58
N TYR A 11 -0.64 27.24 4.24
CA TYR A 11 0.10 27.87 5.34
C TYR A 11 0.32 26.93 6.52
N LEU A 12 -0.70 26.20 6.96
CA LEU A 12 -0.58 25.24 8.05
C LEU A 12 0.31 24.06 7.67
N SER A 13 0.21 23.58 6.44
CA SER A 13 1.05 22.47 5.95
C SER A 13 2.51 22.89 5.80
N ASP A 14 2.78 24.08 5.20
CA ASP A 14 4.14 24.47 4.83
C ASP A 14 4.93 25.11 5.97
N GLU A 15 4.29 25.92 6.80
CA GLU A 15 4.97 26.68 7.85
C GLU A 15 4.94 25.99 9.21
N PHE A 16 3.95 25.13 9.44
CA PHE A 16 3.77 24.45 10.73
C PHE A 16 3.83 22.92 10.60
N GLU A 17 4.14 22.39 9.43
CA GLU A 17 4.22 20.95 9.17
C GLU A 17 2.98 20.18 9.64
N VAL A 18 1.82 20.86 9.67
CA VAL A 18 0.55 20.23 10.07
C VAL A 18 0.13 19.24 9.00
N PRO A 19 -0.17 17.96 9.34
CA PRO A 19 -0.60 16.94 8.38
C PRO A 19 -2.05 17.21 7.92
N ILE A 20 -2.24 18.28 7.17
CA ILE A 20 -3.54 18.74 6.65
C ILE A 20 -3.52 18.77 5.13
N ASN A 21 -4.56 18.25 4.50
CA ASN A 21 -4.74 18.32 3.05
C ASN A 21 -6.21 18.51 2.69
N ALA A 22 -6.48 18.83 1.45
CA ALA A 22 -7.84 18.95 0.94
C ALA A 22 -7.96 18.41 -0.47
N ILE A 23 -9.15 17.89 -0.78
CA ILE A 23 -9.50 17.44 -2.13
C ILE A 23 -10.51 18.42 -2.71
N ARG A 24 -10.22 18.93 -3.89
CA ARG A 24 -11.16 19.69 -4.70
C ARG A 24 -11.85 18.75 -5.67
N PHE A 25 -13.17 18.79 -5.68
CA PHE A 25 -13.99 18.14 -6.70
C PHE A 25 -14.50 19.19 -7.68
N ASN A 26 -14.14 19.04 -8.96
CA ASN A 26 -14.65 19.86 -10.04
C ASN A 26 -15.67 19.06 -10.85
N TYR A 27 -16.84 19.61 -11.01
CA TYR A 27 -17.89 19.03 -11.84
C TYR A 27 -17.89 19.67 -13.22
N TYR A 28 -17.90 18.86 -14.25
CA TYR A 28 -17.95 19.30 -15.64
C TYR A 28 -19.10 18.62 -16.39
N LYS A 29 -19.70 19.35 -17.30
CA LYS A 29 -20.72 18.83 -18.20
C LYS A 29 -20.37 19.21 -19.62
N GLU A 30 -20.11 18.22 -20.45
CA GLU A 30 -19.75 18.40 -21.84
C GLU A 30 -20.40 17.31 -22.72
N ASN A 31 -21.01 17.73 -23.84
CA ASN A 31 -21.65 16.83 -24.82
C ASN A 31 -22.64 15.81 -24.21
N GLY A 32 -23.41 16.25 -23.18
CA GLY A 32 -24.37 15.39 -22.49
C GLY A 32 -23.76 14.36 -21.53
N ARG A 33 -22.46 14.38 -21.34
CA ARG A 33 -21.75 13.58 -20.32
C ARG A 33 -21.39 14.46 -19.13
N GLU A 34 -21.37 13.86 -17.96
CA GLU A 34 -21.02 14.52 -16.71
C GLU A 34 -19.75 13.87 -16.16
N TYR A 35 -18.82 14.70 -15.68
CA TYR A 35 -17.52 14.28 -15.17
C TYR A 35 -17.28 14.93 -13.81
N ILE A 36 -16.69 14.18 -12.89
CA ILE A 36 -16.14 14.71 -11.64
C ILE A 36 -14.64 14.48 -11.69
N ALA A 37 -13.88 15.57 -11.71
CA ALA A 37 -12.43 15.53 -11.52
C ALA A 37 -12.09 15.86 -10.06
N ARG A 38 -11.20 15.09 -9.47
CA ARG A 38 -10.63 15.37 -8.15
C ARG A 38 -9.21 15.89 -8.29
N THR A 39 -8.87 16.89 -7.50
CA THR A 39 -7.50 17.41 -7.41
C THR A 39 -7.14 17.56 -5.94
N TRP A 40 -6.01 17.03 -5.53
CA TRP A 40 -5.45 17.30 -4.23
C TRP A 40 -4.90 18.73 -4.19
N LEU A 41 -5.03 19.41 -3.05
CA LEU A 41 -4.48 20.74 -2.86
C LEU A 41 -2.96 20.68 -2.66
N LYS A 42 -2.51 19.72 -1.88
CA LYS A 42 -1.10 19.37 -1.67
C LYS A 42 -0.82 17.96 -2.18
N ASP A 43 0.43 17.68 -2.52
CA ASP A 43 0.86 16.31 -2.76
C ASP A 43 0.59 15.51 -1.48
N PRO A 44 -0.20 14.44 -1.54
CA PRO A 44 -0.48 13.64 -0.36
C PRO A 44 0.78 13.07 0.31
N TYR A 45 1.87 12.90 -0.45
CA TYR A 45 3.17 12.48 0.07
C TYR A 45 3.83 13.54 0.97
N GLU A 46 3.81 14.82 0.58
CA GLU A 46 4.28 15.92 1.43
C GLU A 46 3.46 15.99 2.72
N THR A 47 2.15 15.74 2.63
CA THR A 47 1.28 15.65 3.81
C THR A 47 1.67 14.50 4.73
N GLU A 48 2.13 13.37 4.18
CA GLU A 48 2.64 12.25 4.98
C GLU A 48 4.00 12.53 5.62
N GLU A 49 4.88 13.25 4.94
CA GLU A 49 6.16 13.68 5.54
C GLU A 49 5.90 14.59 6.75
N ASN A 50 4.93 15.50 6.64
CA ASN A 50 4.49 16.33 7.77
C ASN A 50 3.84 15.50 8.88
N GLU A 51 3.14 14.41 8.55
CA GLU A 51 2.64 13.45 9.53
C GLU A 51 3.76 12.69 10.26
N GLU A 52 4.96 12.58 9.71
CA GLU A 52 6.14 12.00 10.36
C GLU A 52 6.79 12.96 11.39
N GLY A 53 6.38 14.24 11.45
CA GLY A 53 6.80 15.24 12.42
C GLY A 53 6.05 15.16 13.76
N ASP A 54 6.76 15.13 14.83
CA ASP A 54 6.56 15.42 16.27
C ASP A 54 5.31 14.94 17.07
N ALA A 55 4.23 14.43 16.48
CA ALA A 55 3.00 14.07 17.24
C ALA A 55 2.68 12.57 17.27
N ARG A 56 3.47 11.71 16.64
CA ARG A 56 3.20 10.28 16.52
C ARG A 56 4.07 9.44 17.43
N GLU A 57 3.53 8.28 17.79
CA GLU A 57 4.34 7.23 18.41
C GLU A 57 5.58 6.95 17.54
N PRO A 58 6.78 6.84 18.17
CA PRO A 58 7.99 6.57 17.42
C PRO A 58 7.87 5.23 16.68
N TRP A 59 8.30 5.19 15.42
CA TRP A 59 8.34 3.92 14.70
C TRP A 59 9.35 2.98 15.35
N ASN A 60 8.97 1.70 15.49
CA ASN A 60 9.84 0.68 16.10
C ASN A 60 11.03 0.25 15.20
N GLY A 61 11.20 0.87 14.03
CA GLY A 61 12.30 0.60 13.10
C GLY A 61 12.16 -0.73 12.34
N HIS A 62 11.01 -1.41 12.43
CA HIS A 62 10.88 -2.77 11.92
C HIS A 62 9.56 -3.03 11.17
N ASP A 63 8.43 -2.54 11.65
CA ASP A 63 7.11 -2.97 11.19
C ASP A 63 6.49 -1.98 10.21
N PHE A 64 6.08 -2.50 9.06
CA PHE A 64 5.35 -1.77 8.03
C PHE A 64 3.90 -2.25 7.95
N TYR A 65 3.04 -1.35 7.52
CA TYR A 65 1.69 -1.62 7.04
C TYR A 65 1.70 -1.68 5.53
N ALA A 66 0.93 -2.60 4.96
CA ALA A 66 0.63 -2.60 3.53
C ALA A 66 -0.87 -2.69 3.27
N ASN A 67 -1.32 -1.94 2.27
CA ASN A 67 -2.67 -1.97 1.76
C ASN A 67 -2.71 -2.81 0.48
N PHE A 68 -3.39 -3.96 0.52
CA PHE A 68 -3.62 -4.84 -0.63
C PHE A 68 -5.02 -4.64 -1.18
N GLY A 69 -5.14 -3.79 -2.21
CA GLY A 69 -6.41 -3.53 -2.88
C GLY A 69 -6.76 -4.65 -3.87
N GLU A 70 -7.48 -5.69 -3.42
CA GLU A 70 -7.95 -6.75 -4.29
C GLU A 70 -8.95 -6.24 -5.33
N ASN A 71 -8.82 -6.70 -6.55
CA ASN A 71 -9.72 -6.43 -7.66
C ASN A 71 -9.64 -7.53 -8.73
N GLU A 72 -10.19 -7.31 -9.92
CA GLU A 72 -10.16 -8.28 -11.02
C GLU A 72 -8.75 -8.60 -11.56
N TYR A 73 -7.78 -7.68 -11.37
CA TYR A 73 -6.39 -7.82 -11.84
C TYR A 73 -5.42 -8.27 -10.73
N ARG A 74 -5.75 -8.01 -9.48
CA ARG A 74 -4.93 -8.31 -8.29
C ARG A 74 -5.66 -9.28 -7.42
N LYS A 75 -5.12 -10.49 -7.28
CA LYS A 75 -5.69 -11.54 -6.45
C LYS A 75 -4.78 -11.85 -5.28
N TRP A 76 -5.38 -11.94 -4.09
CA TRP A 76 -4.63 -12.25 -2.88
C TRP A 76 -4.01 -13.64 -2.93
N GLU A 77 -4.69 -14.59 -3.56
CA GLU A 77 -4.23 -15.95 -3.78
C GLU A 77 -2.89 -15.98 -4.54
N ASP A 78 -2.71 -15.09 -5.51
CA ASP A 78 -1.45 -14.93 -6.23
C ASP A 78 -0.35 -14.38 -5.31
N GLY A 79 -0.69 -13.38 -4.47
CA GLY A 79 0.20 -12.83 -3.46
C GLY A 79 0.65 -13.87 -2.43
N GLN A 80 -0.27 -14.72 -1.97
CA GLN A 80 0.05 -15.83 -1.07
C GLN A 80 0.97 -16.86 -1.73
N LYS A 81 0.62 -17.25 -2.96
CA LYS A 81 1.30 -18.32 -3.70
C LYS A 81 2.73 -17.95 -4.09
N TYR A 82 2.94 -16.72 -4.56
CA TYR A 82 4.21 -16.28 -5.12
C TYR A 82 5.00 -15.33 -4.21
N GLY A 83 4.51 -15.08 -3.00
CA GLY A 83 5.23 -14.29 -2.01
C GLY A 83 5.36 -12.81 -2.39
N PHE A 84 4.26 -12.08 -2.61
CA PHE A 84 4.33 -10.66 -2.91
C PHE A 84 3.13 -9.85 -2.43
N ILE A 85 3.34 -8.54 -2.33
CA ILE A 85 2.29 -7.51 -2.34
C ILE A 85 2.45 -6.64 -3.58
N THR A 86 1.38 -6.02 -4.05
CA THR A 86 1.39 -5.24 -5.29
C THR A 86 0.65 -3.91 -5.19
N GLY A 87 1.06 -2.96 -6.02
CA GLY A 87 0.41 -1.67 -6.22
C GLY A 87 0.80 -1.07 -7.57
N GLY A 88 -0.15 -0.49 -8.26
CA GLY A 88 0.01 0.11 -9.59
C GLY A 88 -1.20 0.93 -9.97
N HIS A 89 -1.34 1.26 -11.28
CA HIS A 89 -2.36 2.15 -11.83
C HIS A 89 -2.30 3.58 -11.30
N GLY A 90 -1.10 4.13 -11.24
CA GLY A 90 -0.81 5.51 -10.92
C GLY A 90 0.33 5.64 -9.92
N GLU A 91 1.17 6.65 -10.11
CA GLU A 91 2.32 6.97 -9.26
C GLU A 91 1.96 6.98 -7.78
N TRP A 92 0.80 7.51 -7.44
CA TRP A 92 0.26 7.53 -6.09
C TRP A 92 0.31 6.18 -5.38
N TYR A 93 -0.07 5.09 -6.08
CA TYR A 93 -0.19 3.76 -5.47
C TYR A 93 1.15 3.04 -5.31
N HIS A 94 2.09 3.25 -6.23
CA HIS A 94 3.37 2.53 -6.17
C HIS A 94 4.50 3.34 -5.52
N ARG A 95 4.35 4.67 -5.37
CA ARG A 95 5.41 5.52 -4.80
C ARG A 95 5.77 5.15 -3.38
N THR A 96 4.77 4.97 -2.51
CA THR A 96 4.99 4.63 -1.10
C THR A 96 5.57 3.24 -0.89
N MET A 97 5.50 2.35 -1.88
CA MET A 97 6.10 1.01 -1.84
C MET A 97 7.62 1.05 -1.66
N GLY A 98 8.29 2.09 -2.16
CA GLY A 98 9.74 2.28 -1.96
C GLY A 98 10.15 2.50 -0.50
N LYS A 99 9.20 2.65 0.45
CA LYS A 99 9.50 2.72 1.88
C LYS A 99 9.76 1.35 2.51
N ALA A 100 9.30 0.27 1.91
CA ALA A 100 9.55 -1.07 2.41
C ALA A 100 11.03 -1.45 2.23
N GLU A 101 11.65 -1.93 3.29
CA GLU A 101 13.06 -2.30 3.33
C GLU A 101 13.20 -3.82 3.51
N GLU A 102 14.15 -4.45 2.82
CA GLU A 102 14.44 -5.86 2.99
C GLU A 102 14.78 -6.22 4.43
N GLY A 103 14.34 -7.40 4.86
CA GLY A 103 14.51 -7.90 6.23
C GLY A 103 13.54 -7.30 7.26
N LYS A 104 12.72 -6.32 6.86
CA LYS A 104 11.69 -5.74 7.71
C LYS A 104 10.37 -6.51 7.59
N ARG A 105 9.57 -6.42 8.64
CA ARG A 105 8.28 -7.11 8.68
C ARG A 105 7.16 -6.22 8.12
N ILE A 106 6.24 -6.83 7.40
CA ILE A 106 5.11 -6.15 6.81
C ILE A 106 3.80 -6.85 7.18
N PHE A 107 2.82 -6.08 7.65
CA PHE A 107 1.46 -6.52 7.93
C PHE A 107 0.54 -6.05 6.81
N VAL A 108 -0.19 -6.97 6.20
CA VAL A 108 -1.02 -6.70 5.02
C VAL A 108 -2.49 -6.60 5.40
N ASN A 109 -3.11 -5.50 5.01
CA ASN A 109 -4.53 -5.22 5.19
C ASN A 109 -5.25 -5.21 3.83
N CYS A 110 -6.39 -5.88 3.74
CA CYS A 110 -7.31 -5.77 2.63
C CYS A 110 -8.42 -4.75 2.97
N PRO A 111 -8.58 -3.67 2.19
CA PRO A 111 -9.57 -2.63 2.45
C PRO A 111 -10.98 -3.17 2.64
N GLY A 112 -11.63 -2.76 3.73
CA GLY A 112 -13.00 -3.20 4.06
C GLY A 112 -13.13 -4.63 4.59
N LYS A 113 -12.02 -5.36 4.72
CA LYS A 113 -11.97 -6.73 5.25
C LYS A 113 -11.15 -6.81 6.54
N GLY A 114 -9.91 -6.34 6.53
CA GLY A 114 -8.99 -6.40 7.66
C GLY A 114 -7.62 -6.96 7.30
N TYR A 115 -6.85 -7.33 8.31
CA TYR A 115 -5.51 -7.87 8.13
C TYR A 115 -5.55 -9.34 7.67
N ILE A 116 -4.80 -9.61 6.60
CA ILE A 116 -4.80 -10.90 5.87
C ILE A 116 -3.43 -11.58 5.85
N GLY A 117 -2.36 -10.93 6.30
CA GLY A 117 -1.06 -11.59 6.30
C GLY A 117 0.00 -10.79 7.03
N VAL A 118 1.07 -11.51 7.38
CA VAL A 118 2.31 -10.97 7.91
C VAL A 118 3.48 -11.73 7.30
N GLY A 119 4.55 -11.02 6.94
CA GLY A 119 5.75 -11.62 6.37
C GLY A 119 6.96 -10.71 6.50
N ILE A 120 8.08 -11.18 5.99
CA ILE A 120 9.34 -10.44 5.92
C ILE A 120 9.57 -10.00 4.47
N VAL A 121 9.89 -8.75 4.26
CA VAL A 121 10.26 -8.22 2.93
C VAL A 121 11.55 -8.88 2.47
N THR A 122 11.53 -9.51 1.31
CA THR A 122 12.66 -10.22 0.70
C THR A 122 13.20 -9.54 -0.56
N GLN A 123 12.39 -8.68 -1.17
CA GLN A 123 12.77 -7.93 -2.36
C GLN A 123 12.08 -6.58 -2.33
N GLU A 124 12.84 -5.53 -2.60
CA GLU A 124 12.32 -4.16 -2.71
C GLU A 124 11.39 -4.00 -3.93
N LYS A 125 10.75 -2.85 -4.01
CA LYS A 125 9.84 -2.47 -5.09
C LYS A 125 10.43 -2.75 -6.47
N THR A 126 9.82 -3.67 -7.22
CA THR A 126 10.26 -4.13 -8.55
C THR A 126 9.08 -4.08 -9.52
N PRO A 127 9.26 -3.64 -10.79
CA PRO A 127 8.23 -3.73 -11.80
C PRO A 127 7.79 -5.18 -12.05
N ALA A 128 6.50 -5.43 -12.28
CA ALA A 128 5.98 -6.78 -12.50
C ALA A 128 6.71 -7.58 -13.62
N PRO A 129 7.10 -6.98 -14.76
CA PRO A 129 7.86 -7.71 -15.78
C PRO A 129 9.27 -8.17 -15.35
N GLU A 130 9.82 -7.55 -14.29
CA GLU A 130 11.17 -7.81 -13.77
C GLU A 130 11.13 -8.66 -12.48
N PHE A 131 9.95 -8.85 -11.91
CA PHE A 131 9.78 -9.65 -10.69
C PHE A 131 9.76 -11.14 -11.05
N MET A 132 10.80 -11.87 -10.64
CA MET A 132 11.01 -13.27 -10.99
C MET A 132 10.39 -14.19 -9.93
N VAL A 133 9.75 -15.26 -10.38
CA VAL A 133 9.13 -16.28 -9.52
C VAL A 133 9.42 -17.69 -9.98
N GLU A 134 9.52 -18.60 -9.05
CA GLU A 134 9.59 -20.03 -9.32
C GLU A 134 8.18 -20.57 -9.65
N ILE A 135 8.12 -21.46 -10.63
CA ILE A 135 6.89 -22.20 -10.97
C ILE A 135 7.15 -23.67 -10.78
N GLU A 136 6.27 -24.34 -10.05
CA GLU A 136 6.36 -25.78 -9.84
C GLU A 136 6.51 -26.54 -11.15
N GLY A 137 7.55 -27.40 -11.22
CA GLY A 137 7.87 -28.20 -12.42
C GLY A 137 8.66 -27.46 -13.51
N LYS A 138 9.11 -26.23 -13.28
CA LYS A 138 10.09 -25.53 -14.13
C LYS A 138 11.44 -25.42 -13.41
N GLU A 139 12.53 -25.55 -14.17
CA GLU A 139 13.90 -25.42 -13.63
C GLU A 139 14.37 -23.97 -13.53
N GLU A 140 13.71 -23.04 -14.24
CA GLU A 140 14.10 -21.64 -14.29
C GLU A 140 12.95 -20.76 -13.79
N GLU A 141 13.33 -19.70 -13.08
CA GLU A 141 12.42 -18.62 -12.71
C GLU A 141 11.88 -17.91 -13.97
N VAL A 142 10.66 -17.41 -13.85
CA VAL A 142 10.02 -16.64 -14.91
C VAL A 142 9.51 -15.30 -14.36
N PRO A 143 9.40 -14.27 -15.21
CA PRO A 143 8.68 -13.06 -14.81
C PRO A 143 7.27 -13.39 -14.31
N ILE A 144 6.83 -12.76 -13.22
CA ILE A 144 5.49 -12.97 -12.64
C ILE A 144 4.37 -12.77 -13.67
N THR A 145 4.55 -11.88 -14.63
CA THR A 145 3.62 -11.63 -15.72
C THR A 145 3.42 -12.82 -16.67
N LYS A 146 4.27 -13.86 -16.55
CA LYS A 146 4.19 -15.12 -17.31
C LYS A 146 3.82 -16.31 -16.41
N ALA A 147 3.64 -16.09 -15.12
CA ALA A 147 3.21 -17.11 -14.18
C ALA A 147 1.70 -17.39 -14.35
N PRO A 148 1.22 -18.60 -13.95
CA PRO A 148 -0.19 -18.89 -13.92
C PRO A 148 -0.85 -18.17 -12.72
N LEU A 149 -1.39 -16.99 -12.98
CA LEU A 149 -2.07 -16.12 -12.02
C LEU A 149 -3.59 -16.25 -12.16
N GLU A 150 -4.30 -16.00 -11.05
CA GLU A 150 -5.75 -15.78 -11.04
C GLU A 150 -6.09 -14.34 -11.49
N GLY A 151 -5.17 -13.40 -11.27
CA GLY A 151 -5.25 -12.02 -11.72
C GLY A 151 -4.50 -11.77 -13.04
N ASP A 152 -4.29 -10.49 -13.38
CA ASP A 152 -3.52 -10.06 -14.56
C ASP A 152 -2.58 -8.91 -14.20
N LEU A 153 -1.35 -9.23 -13.82
CA LEU A 153 -0.29 -8.26 -13.53
C LEU A 153 0.48 -7.78 -14.77
N SER A 154 0.11 -8.27 -15.97
CA SER A 154 0.74 -7.86 -17.23
C SER A 154 0.09 -6.61 -17.83
N ARG A 155 -1.05 -6.19 -17.31
CA ARG A 155 -1.75 -5.02 -17.76
C ARG A 155 -0.88 -3.76 -17.65
N ASP A 156 -0.87 -2.97 -18.71
CA ASP A 156 -0.13 -1.70 -18.81
C ASP A 156 1.38 -1.85 -18.50
N ALA A 157 1.98 -3.05 -18.68
CA ALA A 157 3.35 -3.38 -18.28
C ALA A 157 4.42 -2.48 -18.92
N GLU A 158 4.15 -1.91 -20.08
CA GLU A 158 5.06 -1.01 -20.80
C GLU A 158 4.98 0.44 -20.31
N ASP A 159 3.94 0.82 -19.55
CA ASP A 159 3.76 2.18 -19.03
C ASP A 159 4.27 2.26 -17.58
N PRO A 160 5.36 3.00 -17.30
CA PRO A 160 5.92 3.10 -15.96
C PRO A 160 4.96 3.67 -14.90
N ASP A 161 4.00 4.49 -15.30
CA ASP A 161 3.06 5.12 -14.37
C ASP A 161 1.85 4.23 -14.07
N LEU A 162 1.51 3.32 -15.00
CA LEU A 162 0.31 2.48 -14.89
C LEU A 162 0.62 1.03 -14.53
N ARG A 163 1.82 0.53 -14.84
CA ARG A 163 2.19 -0.86 -14.57
C ARG A 163 2.16 -1.22 -13.09
N GLU A 164 2.01 -2.49 -12.81
CA GLU A 164 2.11 -3.02 -11.44
C GLU A 164 3.58 -3.07 -10.98
N TYR A 165 3.78 -2.75 -9.70
CA TYR A 165 5.02 -2.94 -8.96
C TYR A 165 4.76 -3.92 -7.82
N LEU A 166 5.77 -4.75 -7.50
CA LEU A 166 5.69 -5.75 -6.46
C LEU A 166 6.80 -5.54 -5.44
N ILE A 167 6.52 -5.99 -4.21
CA ILE A 167 7.49 -6.17 -3.13
C ILE A 167 7.46 -7.65 -2.78
N GLY A 168 8.62 -8.31 -2.80
CA GLY A 168 8.75 -9.70 -2.41
C GLY A 168 8.56 -9.88 -0.91
N VAL A 169 7.85 -10.92 -0.50
CA VAL A 169 7.54 -11.20 0.90
C VAL A 169 7.65 -12.69 1.18
N ASP A 170 8.44 -13.05 2.18
CA ASP A 170 8.41 -14.39 2.78
C ASP A 170 7.34 -14.41 3.87
N TRP A 171 6.26 -15.15 3.62
CA TRP A 171 5.10 -15.16 4.51
C TRP A 171 5.37 -15.93 5.79
N ILE A 172 5.10 -15.32 6.94
CA ILE A 172 5.07 -15.97 8.25
C ILE A 172 3.69 -16.59 8.47
N GLU A 173 2.63 -15.84 8.22
CA GLU A 173 1.24 -16.30 8.27
C GLU A 173 0.39 -15.52 7.25
N THR A 174 -0.51 -16.23 6.58
CA THR A 174 -1.51 -15.63 5.70
C THR A 174 -2.90 -16.19 6.00
N ARG A 175 -3.91 -15.43 5.65
CA ARG A 175 -5.32 -15.79 5.79
C ARG A 175 -6.04 -15.50 4.49
N ASP A 176 -7.05 -16.30 4.19
CA ASP A 176 -7.98 -15.96 3.13
C ASP A 176 -8.71 -14.66 3.47
N ILE A 177 -9.10 -13.89 2.46
CA ILE A 177 -9.77 -12.60 2.66
C ILE A 177 -11.02 -12.71 3.53
N ASP A 178 -11.78 -13.81 3.40
CA ASP A 178 -12.98 -14.03 4.21
C ASP A 178 -12.68 -14.35 5.69
N ASN A 179 -11.43 -14.69 6.01
CA ASN A 179 -10.91 -14.91 7.35
C ASN A 179 -10.03 -13.76 7.86
N ALA A 180 -10.10 -12.59 7.20
CA ALA A 180 -9.33 -11.41 7.59
C ALA A 180 -9.61 -11.02 9.04
N PHE A 181 -8.56 -10.63 9.75
CA PHE A 181 -8.69 -10.11 11.11
C PHE A 181 -9.08 -8.65 11.09
N TRP A 182 -10.21 -8.33 11.69
CA TRP A 182 -10.70 -6.97 11.85
C TRP A 182 -11.17 -6.72 13.27
N GLU A 183 -10.78 -5.58 13.81
CA GLU A 183 -11.24 -5.06 15.09
C GLU A 183 -11.39 -3.55 14.98
N LYS A 184 -12.35 -2.97 15.71
CA LYS A 184 -12.57 -1.53 15.69
C LYS A 184 -11.36 -0.81 16.30
N GLY A 185 -10.85 0.21 15.60
CA GLY A 185 -9.75 1.03 16.07
C GLY A 185 -8.38 0.60 15.57
N LEU A 186 -8.28 -0.49 14.81
CA LEU A 186 -7.02 -0.85 14.16
C LEU A 186 -6.64 0.16 13.07
N TYR A 187 -5.36 0.41 12.95
CA TYR A 187 -4.79 1.27 11.92
C TYR A 187 -5.14 0.78 10.51
N ALA A 188 -5.53 1.70 9.66
CA ALA A 188 -5.73 1.47 8.23
C ALA A 188 -5.37 2.75 7.47
N ASN A 189 -4.70 2.60 6.32
CA ASN A 189 -4.26 3.70 5.49
C ASN A 189 -4.53 3.40 4.01
N GLN A 190 -4.76 4.43 3.20
CA GLN A 190 -4.97 4.29 1.75
C GLN A 190 -3.69 4.10 0.97
N ASN A 191 -2.54 4.49 1.54
CA ASN A 191 -1.24 4.30 0.92
C ASN A 191 -0.86 2.84 0.89
N THR A 192 -0.18 2.43 -0.17
CA THR A 192 0.18 1.04 -0.36
C THR A 192 1.14 0.55 0.73
N VAL A 193 2.13 1.35 1.13
CA VAL A 193 3.03 1.02 2.24
C VAL A 193 3.24 2.23 3.14
N THR A 194 3.13 2.02 4.47
CA THR A 194 3.47 3.02 5.49
C THR A 194 4.20 2.38 6.67
N ARG A 195 4.94 3.16 7.44
CA ARG A 195 5.50 2.71 8.72
C ARG A 195 4.35 2.49 9.71
N LEU A 196 4.24 1.31 10.28
CA LEU A 196 3.22 1.00 11.27
C LEU A 196 3.71 1.43 12.65
N ARG A 197 3.10 2.51 13.17
CA ARG A 197 3.50 3.13 14.44
C ARG A 197 2.49 2.90 15.56
N ASP A 198 1.22 2.70 15.20
CA ASP A 198 0.12 2.54 16.15
C ASP A 198 0.34 1.32 17.04
N GLN A 199 0.68 1.58 18.31
CA GLN A 199 1.06 0.53 19.24
C GLN A 199 -0.10 -0.40 19.58
N GLN A 200 -1.32 0.13 19.66
CA GLN A 200 -2.51 -0.71 19.88
C GLN A 200 -2.70 -1.72 18.74
N THR A 201 -2.55 -1.28 17.50
CA THR A 201 -2.62 -2.17 16.33
C THR A 201 -1.48 -3.19 16.37
N LEU A 202 -0.24 -2.76 16.62
CA LEU A 202 0.91 -3.66 16.69
C LEU A 202 0.71 -4.76 17.73
N ASP A 203 0.31 -4.42 18.95
CA ASP A 203 0.09 -5.39 20.03
C ASP A 203 -0.96 -6.44 19.63
N ARG A 204 -2.06 -5.99 19.01
CA ARG A 204 -3.11 -6.89 18.54
C ARG A 204 -2.64 -7.79 17.39
N LEU A 205 -1.88 -7.25 16.44
CA LEU A 205 -1.36 -8.02 15.32
C LEU A 205 -0.30 -9.03 15.77
N TYR A 206 0.56 -8.68 16.73
CA TYR A 206 1.53 -9.63 17.29
C TYR A 206 0.81 -10.83 17.93
N GLU A 207 -0.23 -10.58 18.72
CA GLU A 207 -1.03 -11.64 19.34
C GLU A 207 -1.73 -12.52 18.29
N VAL A 208 -2.41 -11.88 17.34
CA VAL A 208 -3.28 -12.56 16.37
C VAL A 208 -2.50 -13.38 15.34
N PHE A 209 -1.33 -12.89 14.92
CA PHE A 209 -0.45 -13.57 13.97
C PHE A 209 0.69 -14.35 14.65
N GLY A 210 0.72 -14.42 15.97
CA GLY A 210 1.71 -15.21 16.71
C GLY A 210 3.16 -14.76 16.52
N VAL A 211 3.39 -13.46 16.23
CA VAL A 211 4.73 -12.92 16.04
C VAL A 211 5.16 -12.08 17.24
N SER A 212 6.46 -12.02 17.53
CA SER A 212 6.97 -11.24 18.65
C SER A 212 7.32 -9.80 18.24
N PRO A 213 7.25 -8.82 19.17
CA PRO A 213 7.82 -7.50 18.95
C PRO A 213 9.29 -7.59 18.53
N PRO A 214 9.79 -6.64 17.72
CA PRO A 214 11.21 -6.57 17.38
C PRO A 214 12.06 -6.35 18.66
N LYS A 215 13.27 -6.91 18.66
CA LYS A 215 14.21 -6.79 19.79
C LYS A 215 14.90 -5.44 19.78
#